data_ec0c2f267ad928ae3be87bd1e0665f25
#
_entry.id   ec0c2f267ad928ae3be87bd1e0665f25
#
_cell.length_a   1.000
_cell.length_b   1.000
_cell.length_c   1.000
_cell.angle_alpha   90.00
_cell.angle_beta   90.00
_cell.angle_gamma   90.00
#
_symmetry.space_group_name_H-M   'P 1'
#
loop_
_entity.id
_entity.type
_entity.pdbx_description
1 polymer ?
#
loop_
_entity_poly.entity_id
_entity_poly.type
_entity_poly.pdbx_seq_one_letter_code
_entity_poly.pdbx_strand_id
1 'polypeptide(L)'
;MTYDYEKLWKLLNEKGISKSNLKMIAHIGSATLAKMSKGQMVSMMVIEKICKALHCDIGEIMSCIPDEPAKLEASVPVKALKEKAADFDVSGSLVNIPVEKSVKYKSIDLFAGIGGIRLGFEEAFGKDISTEFVSEWDQYAQKTYETNFATPYAVDENGVKHTAIAGDITKIKESEIPAFDICLAGFPCQAFSIAGRHQGLNDDYYGTCRGTLFLDVARICDYHKPKVIFCENVKGLTIHDRGNTFKIITKTFEDLGYKVFSKVLNSKDFGVPQNRERIYIVCFRNDIAPETFRFPKNAYGKNSIREIMEEKEVSVKYYLSTQYLSTLVKHKERHRLKGNGFGYEIRDLDGVSGAIVCGGMGRERNLIVDKRLSDFTPVTHIRGEVNRDGIRKMTPREWARLQGFPDTFRIDQLADVHLYKQFGNSVSVPVIREIAKKIREVLEHGADRK
;
A
#
# COMPACT_ATOMS: atom_id res chain seq x y z
N MET A 1 0.58 -8.07 26.03
CA MET A 1 2.06 -8.07 26.06
C MET A 1 2.54 -6.96 26.98
N THR A 2 3.32 -7.31 28.00
CA THR A 2 3.97 -6.38 28.91
C THR A 2 5.44 -6.27 28.53
N TYR A 3 5.99 -5.06 28.56
CA TYR A 3 7.40 -4.82 28.24
C TYR A 3 8.18 -4.65 29.52
N ASP A 4 9.25 -5.40 29.68
CA ASP A 4 10.12 -5.34 30.84
C ASP A 4 11.47 -4.71 30.47
N TYR A 5 11.85 -3.66 31.21
CA TYR A 5 13.09 -2.90 31.05
C TYR A 5 14.03 -3.07 32.25
N GLU A 6 13.81 -4.08 33.09
CA GLU A 6 14.71 -4.32 34.26
C GLU A 6 16.15 -4.51 33.84
N LYS A 7 16.38 -5.19 32.72
CA LYS A 7 17.71 -5.36 32.14
C LYS A 7 18.40 -4.03 31.88
N LEU A 8 17.69 -3.05 31.32
CA LEU A 8 18.21 -1.71 31.09
C LEU A 8 18.64 -1.05 32.40
N TRP A 9 17.81 -1.16 33.44
CA TRP A 9 18.09 -0.52 34.71
C TRP A 9 19.30 -1.18 35.39
N LYS A 10 19.48 -2.49 35.27
CA LYS A 10 20.70 -3.21 35.75
C LYS A 10 21.92 -2.77 34.97
N LEU A 11 21.87 -2.75 33.65
CA LEU A 11 22.97 -2.32 32.77
C LEU A 11 23.41 -0.88 33.07
N LEU A 12 22.48 0.03 33.32
CA LEU A 12 22.81 1.40 33.73
C LEU A 12 23.54 1.46 35.07
N ASN A 13 23.12 0.66 36.04
CA ASN A 13 23.74 0.56 37.34
C ASN A 13 25.19 0.02 37.22
N GLU A 14 25.40 -1.04 36.43
CA GLU A 14 26.70 -1.63 36.16
C GLU A 14 27.65 -0.64 35.47
N LYS A 15 27.14 0.19 34.58
CA LYS A 15 27.92 1.21 33.86
C LYS A 15 28.06 2.53 34.64
N GLY A 16 27.45 2.67 35.81
CA GLY A 16 27.45 3.90 36.60
C GLY A 16 26.71 5.07 35.95
N ILE A 17 25.73 4.79 35.07
CA ILE A 17 24.99 5.78 34.30
C ILE A 17 23.64 6.04 34.96
N SER A 18 23.38 7.29 35.38
CA SER A 18 22.08 7.68 35.91
C SER A 18 21.02 7.76 34.80
N LYS A 19 19.72 7.63 35.16
CA LYS A 19 18.60 7.83 34.22
C LYS A 19 18.65 9.21 33.56
N SER A 20 19.12 10.23 34.26
CA SER A 20 19.29 11.59 33.72
C SER A 20 20.39 11.64 32.69
N ASN A 21 21.50 10.94 32.91
CA ASN A 21 22.60 10.83 31.97
C ASN A 21 22.18 10.02 30.73
N LEU A 22 21.45 8.91 30.89
CA LEU A 22 20.89 8.17 29.76
C LEU A 22 20.05 9.06 28.87
N LYS A 23 19.21 9.91 29.44
CA LYS A 23 18.40 10.88 28.69
C LYS A 23 19.25 11.78 27.80
N MET A 24 20.41 12.24 28.31
CA MET A 24 21.29 13.12 27.55
C MET A 24 22.05 12.37 26.45
N ILE A 25 22.66 11.22 26.77
CA ILE A 25 23.51 10.49 25.80
C ILE A 25 22.68 9.80 24.70
N ALA A 26 21.46 9.35 25.02
CA ALA A 26 20.56 8.72 24.04
C ALA A 26 19.62 9.73 23.37
N HIS A 27 19.66 11.01 23.72
CA HIS A 27 18.77 12.07 23.20
C HIS A 27 17.28 11.70 23.27
N ILE A 28 16.81 11.23 24.44
CA ILE A 28 15.42 10.83 24.67
C ILE A 28 14.72 11.74 25.67
N GLY A 29 13.38 11.87 25.54
CA GLY A 29 12.59 12.73 26.42
C GLY A 29 12.30 12.12 27.79
N SER A 30 12.06 12.97 28.81
CA SER A 30 11.65 12.53 30.16
C SER A 30 10.37 11.69 30.16
N ALA A 31 9.42 12.01 29.27
CA ALA A 31 8.19 11.24 29.10
C ALA A 31 8.46 9.80 28.61
N THR A 32 9.49 9.59 27.80
CA THR A 32 9.92 8.29 27.30
C THR A 32 10.46 7.43 28.44
N LEU A 33 11.36 7.99 29.27
CA LEU A 33 11.86 7.28 30.46
C LEU A 33 10.74 6.92 31.45
N ALA A 34 9.77 7.81 31.63
CA ALA A 34 8.59 7.56 32.48
C ALA A 34 7.74 6.39 31.95
N LYS A 35 7.56 6.27 30.62
CA LYS A 35 6.88 5.12 29.99
C LYS A 35 7.64 3.82 30.22
N MET A 36 8.97 3.83 30.01
CA MET A 36 9.80 2.65 30.22
C MET A 36 9.79 2.20 31.67
N SER A 37 9.84 3.13 32.65
CA SER A 37 9.73 2.82 34.07
C SER A 37 8.37 2.23 34.49
N LYS A 38 7.35 2.37 33.65
CA LYS A 38 6.00 1.79 33.83
C LYS A 38 5.77 0.53 32.98
N GLY A 39 6.80 -0.03 32.36
CA GLY A 39 6.67 -1.20 31.48
C GLY A 39 5.87 -0.92 30.21
N GLN A 40 5.75 0.35 29.79
CA GLN A 40 4.98 0.73 28.62
C GLN A 40 5.86 0.70 27.36
N MET A 41 5.24 0.38 26.22
CA MET A 41 5.91 0.35 24.93
C MET A 41 6.46 1.72 24.54
N VAL A 42 7.71 1.74 24.07
CA VAL A 42 8.34 2.87 23.40
C VAL A 42 8.68 2.48 21.96
N SER A 43 8.87 3.47 21.08
CA SER A 43 9.19 3.18 19.68
C SER A 43 10.55 2.52 19.52
N MET A 44 10.71 1.65 18.52
CA MET A 44 11.98 1.02 18.19
C MET A 44 13.12 2.02 17.96
N MET A 45 12.81 3.22 17.44
CA MET A 45 13.77 4.31 17.26
C MET A 45 14.36 4.78 18.61
N VAL A 46 13.58 4.74 19.69
CA VAL A 46 14.05 5.05 21.04
C VAL A 46 14.96 3.94 21.54
N ILE A 47 14.57 2.68 21.35
CA ILE A 47 15.39 1.51 21.72
C ILE A 47 16.74 1.55 20.99
N GLU A 48 16.73 1.82 19.69
CA GLU A 48 17.94 1.96 18.87
C GLU A 48 18.88 3.05 19.41
N LYS A 49 18.35 4.21 19.79
CA LYS A 49 19.14 5.30 20.37
C LYS A 49 19.78 4.89 21.68
N ILE A 50 19.07 4.13 22.52
CA ILE A 50 19.59 3.62 23.79
C ILE A 50 20.68 2.59 23.52
N CYS A 51 20.46 1.61 22.63
CA CYS A 51 21.46 0.61 22.27
C CYS A 51 22.74 1.25 21.72
N LYS A 52 22.62 2.23 20.83
CA LYS A 52 23.77 2.99 20.32
C LYS A 52 24.52 3.74 21.42
N ALA A 53 23.78 4.41 22.32
CA ALA A 53 24.40 5.18 23.41
C ALA A 53 25.10 4.31 24.47
N LEU A 54 24.61 3.09 24.66
CA LEU A 54 25.15 2.15 25.66
C LEU A 54 26.07 1.08 25.06
N HIS A 55 26.21 1.04 23.71
CA HIS A 55 26.94 0.01 22.97
C HIS A 55 26.51 -1.42 23.39
N CYS A 56 25.19 -1.70 23.29
CA CYS A 56 24.59 -2.97 23.69
C CYS A 56 23.52 -3.42 22.70
N ASP A 57 23.10 -4.69 22.79
CA ASP A 57 22.01 -5.24 21.98
C ASP A 57 20.65 -5.00 22.65
N ILE A 58 19.57 -5.09 21.87
CA ILE A 58 18.19 -4.92 22.35
C ILE A 58 17.83 -5.93 23.44
N GLY A 59 18.28 -7.17 23.31
CA GLY A 59 18.08 -8.22 24.30
C GLY A 59 18.70 -7.96 25.68
N GLU A 60 19.70 -7.06 25.73
CA GLU A 60 20.37 -6.64 26.95
C GLU A 60 19.67 -5.50 27.70
N ILE A 61 18.65 -4.87 27.05
CA ILE A 61 17.94 -3.72 27.64
C ILE A 61 16.45 -3.95 27.85
N MET A 62 15.83 -4.94 27.16
CA MET A 62 14.42 -5.22 27.34
C MET A 62 14.05 -6.68 27.10
N SER A 63 12.89 -7.08 27.67
CA SER A 63 12.21 -8.35 27.40
C SER A 63 10.73 -8.08 27.12
N CYS A 64 10.13 -8.93 26.28
CA CYS A 64 8.69 -8.96 26.07
C CYS A 64 8.12 -10.15 26.84
N ILE A 65 7.18 -9.89 27.74
CA ILE A 65 6.48 -10.93 28.50
C ILE A 65 5.13 -11.13 27.82
N PRO A 66 4.86 -12.31 27.22
CA PRO A 66 3.54 -12.63 26.69
C PRO A 66 2.51 -12.62 27.84
N ASP A 67 1.30 -12.13 27.57
CA ASP A 67 0.18 -12.34 28.48
C ASP A 67 -0.03 -13.87 28.59
N GLU A 68 -0.37 -14.39 29.78
CA GLU A 68 -0.58 -15.82 29.96
C GLU A 68 -1.56 -16.33 28.88
N PRO A 69 -1.28 -17.50 28.25
CA PRO A 69 -2.23 -18.07 27.30
C PRO A 69 -3.51 -18.39 28.04
N ALA A 70 -4.64 -17.91 27.53
CA ALA A 70 -5.96 -18.34 27.99
C ALA A 70 -5.96 -19.87 28.00
N LYS A 71 -6.29 -20.47 29.15
CA LYS A 71 -6.37 -21.92 29.30
C LYS A 71 -7.27 -22.49 28.22
N LEU A 72 -6.68 -23.18 27.26
CA LEU A 72 -7.40 -24.06 26.35
C LEU A 72 -7.94 -25.21 27.19
N GLU A 73 -9.26 -25.21 27.42
CA GLU A 73 -9.94 -26.36 27.99
C GLU A 73 -9.81 -27.54 27.01
N ALA A 74 -9.39 -28.64 27.57
CA ALA A 74 -9.04 -29.85 26.86
C ALA A 74 -10.25 -30.49 26.16
N SER A 75 -10.03 -30.81 24.88
CA SER A 75 -10.53 -31.98 24.13
C SER A 75 -11.88 -32.61 24.48
N VAL A 76 -12.82 -32.44 23.55
CA VAL A 76 -13.93 -33.38 23.37
C VAL A 76 -13.44 -34.56 22.55
N PRO A 77 -13.71 -35.82 22.94
CA PRO A 77 -13.13 -37.01 22.25
C PRO A 77 -13.79 -37.26 20.89
N VAL A 78 -12.93 -37.45 19.90
CA VAL A 78 -13.28 -37.90 18.54
C VAL A 78 -13.75 -39.36 18.58
N LYS A 79 -15.04 -39.62 18.88
CA LYS A 79 -15.65 -40.97 18.79
C LYS A 79 -17.17 -40.96 18.56
N ALA A 80 -17.72 -40.10 17.73
CA ALA A 80 -19.14 -40.12 17.39
C ALA A 80 -19.51 -39.57 15.99
N LEU A 81 -18.70 -39.74 14.97
CA LEU A 81 -19.06 -39.33 13.59
C LEU A 81 -18.69 -40.37 12.52
N LYS A 82 -18.81 -41.69 12.85
CA LYS A 82 -18.63 -42.76 11.87
C LYS A 82 -19.87 -43.65 11.63
N GLU A 83 -21.05 -43.16 11.96
CA GLU A 83 -22.29 -43.84 11.64
C GLU A 83 -23.36 -42.89 11.17
N LYS A 84 -23.34 -42.50 9.88
CA LYS A 84 -24.48 -42.11 9.05
C LYS A 84 -23.98 -41.73 7.63
N ALA A 85 -23.49 -42.75 6.94
CA ALA A 85 -23.29 -42.68 5.50
C ALA A 85 -23.77 -43.99 4.88
N ALA A 86 -25.08 -44.20 4.91
CA ALA A 86 -25.77 -45.17 4.06
C ALA A 86 -27.14 -44.56 3.74
N ASP A 87 -27.53 -44.66 2.47
CA ASP A 87 -28.82 -44.29 1.87
C ASP A 87 -28.98 -42.81 1.43
N PHE A 88 -28.38 -42.48 0.27
CA PHE A 88 -29.00 -41.58 -0.69
C PHE A 88 -28.90 -42.15 -2.10
N ASP A 89 -30.03 -42.62 -2.58
CA ASP A 89 -30.28 -43.05 -3.95
C ASP A 89 -30.11 -41.88 -4.91
N VAL A 90 -29.16 -41.99 -5.85
CA VAL A 90 -28.93 -40.95 -6.91
C VAL A 90 -29.47 -41.51 -8.23
N SER A 91 -30.80 -41.51 -8.36
CA SER A 91 -31.47 -41.62 -9.65
C SER A 91 -32.37 -40.42 -9.87
N GLY A 92 -31.84 -39.36 -10.45
CA GLY A 92 -32.64 -38.16 -10.78
C GLY A 92 -31.85 -37.06 -11.42
N SER A 93 -31.91 -36.95 -12.74
CA SER A 93 -31.65 -35.78 -13.59
C SER A 93 -30.28 -35.14 -13.44
N LEU A 94 -29.42 -35.31 -14.42
CA LEU A 94 -28.29 -34.42 -14.74
C LEU A 94 -28.80 -32.99 -14.90
N VAL A 95 -28.80 -32.23 -13.80
CA VAL A 95 -28.84 -30.76 -13.89
C VAL A 95 -27.55 -30.38 -14.56
N ASN A 96 -27.64 -29.73 -15.72
CA ASN A 96 -26.54 -29.05 -16.38
C ASN A 96 -25.96 -28.02 -15.39
N ILE A 97 -24.93 -28.41 -14.65
CA ILE A 97 -24.06 -27.48 -13.92
C ILE A 97 -23.36 -26.68 -15.02
N PRO A 98 -23.54 -25.36 -15.11
CA PRO A 98 -22.77 -24.57 -16.05
C PRO A 98 -21.29 -24.89 -15.81
N VAL A 99 -20.60 -25.39 -16.83
CA VAL A 99 -19.15 -25.50 -16.82
C VAL A 99 -18.63 -24.08 -16.56
N GLU A 100 -18.17 -23.82 -15.34
CA GLU A 100 -17.47 -22.57 -15.05
C GLU A 100 -16.38 -22.44 -16.10
N LYS A 101 -16.49 -21.39 -16.94
CA LYS A 101 -15.47 -21.08 -17.93
C LYS A 101 -14.16 -20.95 -17.16
N SER A 102 -13.20 -21.82 -17.45
CA SER A 102 -11.88 -21.73 -16.84
C SER A 102 -11.32 -20.34 -17.05
N VAL A 103 -10.91 -19.70 -15.97
CA VAL A 103 -10.25 -18.39 -15.99
C VAL A 103 -9.03 -18.48 -16.91
N LYS A 104 -8.89 -17.51 -17.84
CA LYS A 104 -7.85 -17.55 -18.88
C LYS A 104 -6.48 -17.13 -18.35
N TYR A 105 -6.44 -16.21 -17.38
CA TYR A 105 -5.23 -15.67 -16.79
C TYR A 105 -5.30 -15.66 -15.27
N LYS A 106 -4.23 -16.07 -14.63
CA LYS A 106 -4.04 -16.01 -13.18
C LYS A 106 -3.08 -14.89 -12.84
N SER A 107 -3.40 -14.07 -11.85
CA SER A 107 -2.53 -13.01 -11.37
C SER A 107 -2.18 -13.16 -9.90
N ILE A 108 -1.10 -12.47 -9.50
CA ILE A 108 -0.78 -12.18 -8.11
C ILE A 108 -0.69 -10.68 -7.91
N ASP A 109 -1.02 -10.20 -6.70
CA ASP A 109 -0.98 -8.78 -6.35
C ASP A 109 -0.02 -8.56 -5.17
N LEU A 110 1.17 -8.07 -5.45
CA LEU A 110 2.24 -7.82 -4.48
C LEU A 110 2.25 -6.36 -4.07
N PHE A 111 2.40 -6.10 -2.76
CA PHE A 111 2.29 -4.75 -2.18
C PHE A 111 0.93 -4.13 -2.52
N ALA A 112 -0.11 -4.93 -2.39
CA ALA A 112 -1.42 -4.71 -2.98
C ALA A 112 -2.10 -3.41 -2.51
N GLY A 113 -1.73 -2.88 -1.33
CA GLY A 113 -2.40 -1.74 -0.74
C GLY A 113 -3.90 -2.00 -0.60
N ILE A 114 -4.70 -1.17 -1.24
CA ILE A 114 -6.16 -1.35 -1.29
C ILE A 114 -6.65 -1.93 -2.62
N GLY A 115 -5.75 -2.54 -3.41
CA GLY A 115 -6.12 -3.26 -4.63
C GLY A 115 -6.30 -2.38 -5.88
N GLY A 116 -5.73 -1.18 -5.92
CA GLY A 116 -5.94 -0.27 -7.07
C GLY A 116 -5.35 -0.82 -8.38
N ILE A 117 -4.24 -1.56 -8.35
CA ILE A 117 -3.67 -2.21 -9.54
C ILE A 117 -4.59 -3.35 -9.98
N ARG A 118 -4.97 -4.23 -9.05
CA ARG A 118 -5.90 -5.32 -9.30
C ARG A 118 -7.20 -4.81 -9.93
N LEU A 119 -7.81 -3.78 -9.34
CA LEU A 119 -9.06 -3.20 -9.87
C LEU A 119 -8.93 -2.79 -11.34
N GLY A 120 -7.84 -2.10 -11.70
CA GLY A 120 -7.60 -1.70 -13.09
C GLY A 120 -7.42 -2.90 -14.03
N PHE A 121 -6.79 -3.99 -13.58
CA PHE A 121 -6.67 -5.22 -14.34
C PHE A 121 -8.01 -5.97 -14.45
N GLU A 122 -8.77 -6.08 -13.37
CA GLU A 122 -10.11 -6.69 -13.41
C GLU A 122 -11.09 -5.92 -14.31
N GLU A 123 -11.02 -4.58 -14.32
CA GLU A 123 -11.81 -3.76 -15.26
C GLU A 123 -11.41 -3.99 -16.73
N ALA A 124 -10.14 -4.31 -17.01
CA ALA A 124 -9.65 -4.54 -18.37
C ALA A 124 -9.89 -5.98 -18.88
N PHE A 125 -9.74 -6.96 -18.00
CA PHE A 125 -9.82 -8.38 -18.35
C PHE A 125 -11.19 -8.99 -18.08
N GLY A 126 -11.99 -8.37 -17.22
CA GLY A 126 -13.30 -8.89 -16.80
C GLY A 126 -13.17 -10.26 -16.14
N LYS A 127 -13.95 -11.24 -16.62
CA LYS A 127 -13.98 -12.61 -16.10
C LYS A 127 -12.78 -13.48 -16.53
N ASP A 128 -11.93 -12.96 -17.40
CA ASP A 128 -10.80 -13.72 -17.93
C ASP A 128 -9.59 -13.72 -16.98
N ILE A 129 -9.60 -12.95 -15.89
CA ILE A 129 -8.52 -12.88 -14.89
C ILE A 129 -9.03 -13.23 -13.49
N SER A 130 -8.21 -13.97 -12.74
CA SER A 130 -8.39 -14.19 -11.29
C SER A 130 -7.11 -13.87 -10.55
N THR A 131 -7.24 -13.40 -9.30
CA THR A 131 -6.10 -13.16 -8.42
C THR A 131 -5.95 -14.33 -7.45
N GLU A 132 -4.85 -15.07 -7.57
CA GLU A 132 -4.60 -16.31 -6.84
C GLU A 132 -3.79 -16.09 -5.54
N PHE A 133 -3.06 -14.97 -5.47
CA PHE A 133 -2.24 -14.63 -4.31
C PHE A 133 -2.18 -13.12 -4.12
N VAL A 134 -2.21 -12.69 -2.85
CA VAL A 134 -2.14 -11.28 -2.46
C VAL A 134 -1.17 -11.12 -1.30
N SER A 135 -0.32 -10.09 -1.38
CA SER A 135 0.56 -9.71 -0.27
C SER A 135 0.42 -8.23 0.05
N GLU A 136 0.09 -7.93 1.31
CA GLU A 136 0.02 -6.60 1.89
C GLU A 136 0.28 -6.68 3.39
N TRP A 137 1.16 -5.84 3.91
CA TRP A 137 1.57 -5.89 5.32
C TRP A 137 0.77 -4.95 6.24
N ASP A 138 0.15 -3.88 5.68
CA ASP A 138 -0.67 -2.92 6.44
C ASP A 138 -2.06 -3.52 6.70
N GLN A 139 -2.33 -3.89 7.95
CA GLN A 139 -3.59 -4.51 8.37
C GLN A 139 -4.84 -3.67 8.03
N TYR A 140 -4.73 -2.34 8.01
CA TYR A 140 -5.83 -1.49 7.60
C TYR A 140 -6.06 -1.54 6.09
N ALA A 141 -5.00 -1.66 5.30
CA ALA A 141 -5.11 -1.85 3.86
C ALA A 141 -5.69 -3.23 3.53
N GLN A 142 -5.24 -4.29 4.21
CA GLN A 142 -5.82 -5.64 4.10
C GLN A 142 -7.33 -5.60 4.34
N LYS A 143 -7.80 -4.95 5.40
CA LYS A 143 -9.23 -4.85 5.72
C LYS A 143 -10.03 -4.16 4.60
N THR A 144 -9.50 -3.09 4.01
CA THR A 144 -10.15 -2.43 2.87
C THR A 144 -10.14 -3.34 1.64
N TYR A 145 -9.04 -4.04 1.39
CA TYR A 145 -8.91 -4.99 0.29
C TYR A 145 -9.94 -6.12 0.40
N GLU A 146 -10.02 -6.79 1.54
CA GLU A 146 -10.97 -7.87 1.84
C GLU A 146 -12.44 -7.44 1.68
N THR A 147 -12.74 -6.18 2.00
CA THR A 147 -14.08 -5.64 1.87
C THR A 147 -14.52 -5.48 0.42
N ASN A 148 -13.57 -5.28 -0.49
CA ASN A 148 -13.84 -4.92 -1.88
C ASN A 148 -13.55 -6.04 -2.88
N PHE A 149 -12.75 -7.03 -2.51
CA PHE A 149 -12.37 -8.12 -3.40
C PHE A 149 -12.63 -9.48 -2.76
N ALA A 150 -13.07 -10.43 -3.58
CA ALA A 150 -12.96 -11.82 -3.22
C ALA A 150 -11.47 -12.17 -3.09
N THR A 151 -11.04 -12.53 -1.90
CA THR A 151 -9.67 -12.91 -1.64
C THR A 151 -9.52 -14.43 -1.70
N PRO A 152 -8.37 -14.95 -2.17
CA PRO A 152 -8.04 -16.33 -1.96
C PRO A 152 -8.19 -16.67 -0.47
N TYR A 153 -8.74 -17.81 -0.16
CA TYR A 153 -8.82 -18.26 1.22
C TYR A 153 -8.02 -19.55 1.40
N ALA A 154 -7.32 -19.64 2.51
CA ALA A 154 -6.76 -20.89 2.98
C ALA A 154 -7.80 -21.58 3.87
N VAL A 155 -7.87 -22.88 3.80
CA VAL A 155 -8.67 -23.71 4.70
C VAL A 155 -7.69 -24.37 5.68
N ASP A 156 -7.87 -24.14 6.97
CA ASP A 156 -7.04 -24.79 7.98
C ASP A 156 -7.39 -26.27 8.15
N GLU A 157 -6.63 -26.98 8.97
CA GLU A 157 -6.82 -28.39 9.28
C GLU A 157 -8.20 -28.72 9.87
N ASN A 158 -8.93 -27.73 10.37
CA ASN A 158 -10.28 -27.85 10.93
C ASN A 158 -11.38 -27.49 9.90
N GLY A 159 -11.01 -27.17 8.66
CA GLY A 159 -11.93 -26.77 7.61
C GLY A 159 -12.42 -25.32 7.71
N VAL A 160 -11.81 -24.50 8.58
CA VAL A 160 -12.15 -23.08 8.73
C VAL A 160 -11.47 -22.28 7.63
N LYS A 161 -12.23 -21.44 6.93
CA LYS A 161 -11.72 -20.54 5.90
C LYS A 161 -11.10 -19.31 6.56
N HIS A 162 -9.83 -19.08 6.27
CA HIS A 162 -9.09 -17.88 6.67
C HIS A 162 -8.76 -17.06 5.44
N THR A 163 -8.89 -15.75 5.55
CA THR A 163 -8.47 -14.85 4.47
C THR A 163 -6.96 -14.96 4.27
N ALA A 164 -6.54 -15.26 3.05
CA ALA A 164 -5.15 -15.55 2.74
C ALA A 164 -4.45 -14.34 2.10
N ILE A 165 -4.52 -13.15 2.75
CA ILE A 165 -3.60 -12.08 2.40
C ILE A 165 -2.29 -12.33 3.16
N ALA A 166 -1.24 -12.69 2.43
CA ALA A 166 0.09 -12.81 2.99
C ALA A 166 0.57 -11.42 3.46
N GLY A 167 1.11 -11.35 4.66
CA GLY A 167 1.56 -10.09 5.24
C GLY A 167 2.87 -9.61 4.60
N ASP A 168 3.98 -9.99 5.19
CA ASP A 168 5.33 -9.58 4.79
C ASP A 168 5.88 -10.52 3.71
N ILE A 169 5.96 -10.04 2.47
CA ILE A 169 6.41 -10.85 1.32
C ILE A 169 7.83 -11.38 1.48
N THR A 170 8.68 -10.71 2.26
CA THR A 170 10.06 -11.15 2.49
C THR A 170 10.15 -12.47 3.27
N LYS A 171 9.07 -12.89 3.89
CA LYS A 171 8.95 -14.14 4.66
C LYS A 171 8.32 -15.30 3.91
N ILE A 172 7.80 -15.03 2.71
CA ILE A 172 7.10 -16.01 1.88
C ILE A 172 8.09 -16.61 0.89
N LYS A 173 8.16 -17.94 0.86
CA LYS A 173 8.96 -18.64 -0.14
C LYS A 173 8.24 -18.65 -1.49
N GLU A 174 8.99 -18.63 -2.57
CA GLU A 174 8.44 -18.64 -3.93
C GLU A 174 7.56 -19.87 -4.16
N SER A 175 7.95 -21.03 -3.63
CA SER A 175 7.22 -22.29 -3.74
C SER A 175 5.86 -22.31 -3.01
N GLU A 176 5.62 -21.38 -2.10
CA GLU A 176 4.36 -21.21 -1.38
C GLU A 176 3.34 -20.38 -2.18
N ILE A 177 3.79 -19.72 -3.25
CA ILE A 177 2.96 -18.91 -4.14
C ILE A 177 2.44 -19.82 -5.27
N PRO A 178 1.12 -19.85 -5.54
CA PRO A 178 0.59 -20.62 -6.64
C PRO A 178 1.09 -20.14 -8.00
N ALA A 179 1.09 -20.98 -9.02
CA ALA A 179 1.47 -20.62 -10.38
C ALA A 179 0.54 -19.52 -10.94
N PHE A 180 1.11 -18.55 -11.64
CA PHE A 180 0.40 -17.40 -12.18
C PHE A 180 0.98 -16.93 -13.53
N ASP A 181 0.19 -16.18 -14.27
CA ASP A 181 0.55 -15.63 -15.59
C ASP A 181 1.00 -14.16 -15.51
N ILE A 182 0.45 -13.40 -14.55
CA ILE A 182 0.65 -11.94 -14.45
C ILE A 182 1.03 -11.56 -13.02
N CYS A 183 2.19 -10.95 -12.85
CA CYS A 183 2.61 -10.34 -11.59
C CYS A 183 2.22 -8.86 -11.57
N LEU A 184 1.46 -8.44 -10.57
CA LEU A 184 1.13 -7.05 -10.31
C LEU A 184 1.94 -6.58 -9.11
N ALA A 185 2.67 -5.45 -9.22
CA ALA A 185 3.52 -4.99 -8.13
C ALA A 185 3.63 -3.46 -8.07
N GLY A 186 3.08 -2.88 -7.00
CA GLY A 186 3.27 -1.47 -6.65
C GLY A 186 4.32 -1.33 -5.54
N PHE A 187 5.56 -1.75 -5.77
CA PHE A 187 6.57 -1.80 -4.72
C PHE A 187 6.98 -0.41 -4.23
N PRO A 188 7.23 -0.22 -2.91
CA PRO A 188 7.57 1.09 -2.35
C PRO A 188 8.93 1.58 -2.84
N CYS A 189 8.97 2.87 -3.26
CA CYS A 189 10.22 3.57 -3.60
C CYS A 189 10.92 4.04 -2.32
N GLN A 190 11.42 3.12 -1.51
CA GLN A 190 12.33 3.49 -0.43
C GLN A 190 13.76 3.30 -0.95
N ALA A 191 14.62 4.31 -0.69
CA ALA A 191 15.95 4.42 -1.23
C ALA A 191 16.65 3.06 -1.34
N PHE A 192 16.98 2.68 -2.57
CA PHE A 192 18.02 1.69 -2.81
C PHE A 192 19.30 2.25 -2.20
N SER A 193 19.57 1.97 -0.94
CA SER A 193 20.91 2.15 -0.43
C SER A 193 21.77 1.07 -1.09
N ILE A 194 22.39 1.46 -2.19
CA ILE A 194 23.42 0.65 -2.87
C ILE A 194 24.64 0.64 -1.96
N ALA A 195 24.56 -0.06 -0.86
CA ALA A 195 25.69 -0.50 -0.06
C ALA A 195 25.79 -2.02 -0.19
N GLY A 196 26.14 -2.51 -1.35
CA GLY A 196 26.33 -3.92 -1.58
C GLY A 196 26.77 -4.18 -3.02
N ARG A 197 28.03 -4.54 -3.16
CA ARG A 197 28.67 -4.95 -4.42
C ARG A 197 27.83 -6.00 -5.14
N HIS A 198 27.74 -5.83 -6.47
CA HIS A 198 27.22 -6.80 -7.42
C HIS A 198 27.83 -8.20 -7.19
N GLN A 199 27.11 -9.04 -6.47
CA GLN A 199 27.29 -10.49 -6.47
C GLN A 199 25.88 -11.05 -6.72
N GLY A 200 25.79 -11.99 -7.66
CA GLY A 200 24.54 -12.43 -8.29
C GLY A 200 23.43 -12.85 -7.32
N LEU A 201 22.22 -13.09 -7.85
CA LEU A 201 20.98 -13.44 -7.17
C LEU A 201 21.05 -14.59 -6.11
N ASN A 202 22.23 -15.18 -5.91
CA ASN A 202 22.48 -16.31 -5.00
C ASN A 202 23.20 -15.96 -3.70
N ASP A 203 23.40 -14.68 -3.36
CA ASP A 203 24.01 -14.32 -2.08
C ASP A 203 22.96 -14.07 -1.00
N ASP A 204 23.14 -14.74 0.15
CA ASP A 204 22.41 -14.63 1.41
C ASP A 204 22.39 -13.18 1.98
N TYR A 205 21.65 -12.28 1.35
CA TYR A 205 21.51 -10.91 1.80
C TYR A 205 20.14 -10.65 2.45
N TYR A 206 19.83 -11.41 3.50
CA TYR A 206 18.65 -11.21 4.35
C TYR A 206 18.93 -10.31 5.56
N GLY A 207 19.51 -9.13 5.32
CA GLY A 207 19.76 -8.13 6.36
C GLY A 207 19.00 -6.82 6.10
N THR A 208 17.77 -6.72 6.57
CA THR A 208 17.06 -5.48 6.99
C THR A 208 17.31 -4.18 6.21
N CYS A 209 17.11 -4.13 4.90
CA CYS A 209 17.01 -2.87 4.17
C CYS A 209 15.73 -2.84 3.33
N ARG A 210 14.76 -2.00 3.71
CA ARG A 210 13.50 -1.76 2.97
C ARG A 210 13.70 -1.22 1.53
N GLY A 211 14.94 -1.06 1.06
CA GLY A 211 15.31 -0.73 -0.31
C GLY A 211 15.29 -1.93 -1.27
N THR A 212 15.06 -3.14 -0.78
CA THR A 212 15.20 -4.39 -1.54
C THR A 212 13.88 -5.08 -1.90
N LEU A 213 12.72 -4.49 -1.61
CA LEU A 213 11.41 -5.11 -1.91
C LEU A 213 11.19 -5.35 -3.42
N PHE A 214 11.90 -4.63 -4.30
CA PHE A 214 11.98 -4.96 -5.71
C PHE A 214 12.62 -6.34 -5.94
N LEU A 215 13.61 -6.74 -5.14
CA LEU A 215 14.26 -8.05 -5.26
C LEU A 215 13.28 -9.18 -4.93
N ASP A 216 12.27 -8.93 -4.06
CA ASP A 216 11.21 -9.90 -3.81
C ASP A 216 10.34 -10.11 -5.05
N VAL A 217 10.02 -9.03 -5.79
CA VAL A 217 9.36 -9.17 -7.11
C VAL A 217 10.24 -9.98 -8.06
N ALA A 218 11.54 -9.69 -8.12
CA ALA A 218 12.47 -10.34 -9.02
C ALA A 218 12.60 -11.86 -8.73
N ARG A 219 12.81 -12.27 -7.44
CA ARG A 219 12.95 -13.68 -7.06
C ARG A 219 11.68 -14.49 -7.32
N ILE A 220 10.50 -13.92 -7.04
CA ILE A 220 9.22 -14.57 -7.30
C ILE A 220 9.01 -14.74 -8.81
N CYS A 221 9.30 -13.71 -9.61
CA CYS A 221 9.18 -13.77 -11.05
C CYS A 221 10.25 -14.66 -11.70
N ASP A 222 11.43 -14.79 -11.08
CA ASP A 222 12.45 -15.73 -11.52
C ASP A 222 12.01 -17.19 -11.35
N TYR A 223 11.41 -17.50 -10.20
CA TYR A 223 10.92 -18.85 -9.91
C TYR A 223 9.72 -19.25 -10.79
N HIS A 224 8.71 -18.38 -10.90
CA HIS A 224 7.45 -18.70 -11.59
C HIS A 224 7.46 -18.41 -13.09
N LYS A 225 8.37 -17.55 -13.57
CA LYS A 225 8.47 -17.13 -14.98
C LYS A 225 7.11 -16.71 -15.59
N PRO A 226 6.36 -15.76 -14.94
CA PRO A 226 5.08 -15.32 -15.46
C PRO A 226 5.18 -14.78 -16.90
N LYS A 227 4.07 -14.75 -17.61
CA LYS A 227 4.00 -14.15 -18.97
C LYS A 227 4.26 -12.66 -18.94
N VAL A 228 3.73 -11.97 -17.92
CA VAL A 228 3.79 -10.52 -17.76
C VAL A 228 4.17 -10.13 -16.34
N ILE A 229 5.03 -9.11 -16.22
CA ILE A 229 5.28 -8.41 -14.96
C ILE A 229 4.85 -6.95 -15.18
N PHE A 230 3.94 -6.47 -14.33
CA PHE A 230 3.50 -5.08 -14.31
C PHE A 230 3.95 -4.42 -13.01
N CYS A 231 4.69 -3.31 -13.14
CA CYS A 231 5.11 -2.53 -11.98
C CYS A 231 4.71 -1.06 -12.12
N GLU A 232 4.32 -0.45 -10.98
CA GLU A 232 4.09 0.98 -10.85
C GLU A 232 5.03 1.58 -9.80
N ASN A 233 5.51 2.82 -10.05
CA ASN A 233 6.29 3.54 -9.07
C ASN A 233 6.23 5.06 -9.31
N VAL A 234 6.78 5.85 -8.38
CA VAL A 234 6.89 7.30 -8.55
C VAL A 234 7.82 7.66 -9.72
N LYS A 235 7.52 8.76 -10.44
CA LYS A 235 8.39 9.29 -11.52
C LYS A 235 9.83 9.47 -11.06
N GLY A 236 10.04 9.88 -9.78
CA GLY A 236 11.37 10.07 -9.22
C GLY A 236 12.29 8.87 -9.30
N LEU A 237 11.76 7.64 -9.44
CA LEU A 237 12.55 6.43 -9.63
C LEU A 237 13.45 6.50 -10.87
N THR A 238 13.00 7.17 -11.94
CA THR A 238 13.76 7.28 -13.20
C THR A 238 15.04 8.12 -13.09
N ILE A 239 15.10 9.02 -12.10
CA ILE A 239 16.24 9.90 -11.87
C ILE A 239 16.97 9.59 -10.55
N HIS A 240 16.43 8.65 -9.75
CA HIS A 240 17.05 8.26 -8.49
C HIS A 240 18.45 7.71 -8.74
N ASP A 241 19.41 8.14 -7.90
CA ASP A 241 20.83 7.80 -8.06
C ASP A 241 21.34 8.03 -9.50
N ARG A 242 21.05 9.21 -10.05
CA ARG A 242 21.41 9.59 -11.43
C ARG A 242 20.90 8.60 -12.50
N GLY A 243 19.77 7.95 -12.22
CA GLY A 243 19.15 6.95 -13.08
C GLY A 243 19.68 5.52 -12.91
N ASN A 244 20.67 5.28 -12.05
CA ASN A 244 21.23 3.95 -11.84
C ASN A 244 20.21 2.97 -11.28
N THR A 245 19.38 3.39 -10.32
CA THR A 245 18.33 2.53 -9.75
C THR A 245 17.41 1.98 -10.83
N PHE A 246 16.94 2.84 -11.73
CA PHE A 246 16.05 2.41 -12.80
C PHE A 246 16.74 1.46 -13.80
N LYS A 247 18.04 1.72 -14.12
CA LYS A 247 18.86 0.82 -14.95
C LYS A 247 19.02 -0.56 -14.31
N ILE A 248 19.23 -0.63 -12.99
CA ILE A 248 19.33 -1.91 -12.27
C ILE A 248 18.01 -2.69 -12.37
N ILE A 249 16.87 -2.03 -12.15
CA ILE A 249 15.55 -2.66 -12.24
C ILE A 249 15.33 -3.23 -13.65
N THR A 250 15.55 -2.43 -14.68
CA THR A 250 15.36 -2.87 -16.07
C THR A 250 16.29 -4.01 -16.43
N LYS A 251 17.58 -3.89 -16.09
CA LYS A 251 18.58 -4.92 -16.34
C LYS A 251 18.26 -6.23 -15.61
N THR A 252 17.79 -6.17 -14.37
CA THR A 252 17.39 -7.37 -13.62
C THR A 252 16.29 -8.12 -14.36
N PHE A 253 15.23 -7.45 -14.81
CA PHE A 253 14.17 -8.12 -15.56
C PHE A 253 14.63 -8.64 -16.92
N GLU A 254 15.53 -7.92 -17.63
CA GLU A 254 16.13 -8.39 -18.87
C GLU A 254 16.96 -9.68 -18.64
N ASP A 255 17.75 -9.74 -17.58
CA ASP A 255 18.55 -10.90 -17.19
C ASP A 255 17.68 -12.10 -16.81
N LEU A 256 16.47 -11.85 -16.27
CA LEU A 256 15.47 -12.87 -15.99
C LEU A 256 14.74 -13.40 -17.26
N GLY A 257 15.03 -12.86 -18.43
CA GLY A 257 14.47 -13.29 -19.71
C GLY A 257 13.20 -12.54 -20.13
N TYR A 258 13.10 -11.26 -19.75
CA TYR A 258 11.97 -10.40 -20.11
C TYR A 258 12.42 -9.24 -21.01
N LYS A 259 11.55 -8.85 -21.93
CA LYS A 259 11.66 -7.59 -22.66
C LYS A 259 10.92 -6.50 -21.89
N VAL A 260 11.63 -5.43 -21.56
CA VAL A 260 11.15 -4.38 -20.66
C VAL A 260 10.70 -3.15 -21.43
N PHE A 261 9.49 -2.66 -21.14
CA PHE A 261 8.94 -1.42 -21.65
C PHE A 261 8.56 -0.52 -20.50
N SER A 262 8.80 0.77 -20.63
CA SER A 262 8.42 1.72 -19.57
C SER A 262 7.99 3.06 -20.11
N LYS A 263 7.08 3.73 -19.37
CA LYS A 263 6.63 5.08 -19.70
C LYS A 263 6.14 5.81 -18.47
N VAL A 264 6.45 7.10 -18.38
CA VAL A 264 5.82 8.00 -17.42
C VAL A 264 4.50 8.46 -18.00
N LEU A 265 3.41 8.26 -17.25
CA LEU A 265 2.07 8.74 -17.61
C LEU A 265 1.52 9.61 -16.48
N ASN A 266 0.61 10.52 -16.82
CA ASN A 266 -0.03 11.43 -15.88
C ASN A 266 -1.51 11.10 -15.74
N SER A 267 -2.00 10.97 -14.51
CA SER A 267 -3.39 10.60 -14.22
C SER A 267 -4.42 11.55 -14.86
N LYS A 268 -4.11 12.85 -14.96
CA LYS A 268 -5.00 13.86 -15.58
C LYS A 268 -5.32 13.56 -17.06
N ASP A 269 -4.49 12.77 -17.72
CA ASP A 269 -4.67 12.41 -19.13
C ASP A 269 -5.60 11.17 -19.28
N PHE A 270 -6.10 10.61 -18.16
CA PHE A 270 -6.86 9.36 -18.11
C PHE A 270 -8.21 9.50 -17.38
N GLY A 271 -8.79 10.69 -17.37
CA GLY A 271 -10.16 10.86 -16.88
C GLY A 271 -10.29 11.15 -15.39
N VAL A 272 -9.20 11.51 -14.69
CA VAL A 272 -9.26 11.99 -13.31
C VAL A 272 -8.57 13.34 -13.16
N PRO A 273 -9.15 14.29 -12.40
CA PRO A 273 -8.60 15.64 -12.27
C PRO A 273 -7.43 15.71 -11.29
N GLN A 274 -6.42 14.86 -11.50
CA GLN A 274 -5.24 14.80 -10.64
C GLN A 274 -3.94 14.85 -11.46
N ASN A 275 -3.09 15.83 -11.21
CA ASN A 275 -1.76 15.90 -11.77
C ASN A 275 -0.80 14.97 -11.00
N ARG A 276 -0.79 13.68 -11.38
CA ARG A 276 0.01 12.62 -10.73
C ARG A 276 0.80 11.87 -11.79
N GLU A 277 2.10 12.11 -11.86
CA GLU A 277 2.99 11.41 -12.77
C GLU A 277 3.58 10.17 -12.10
N ARG A 278 3.51 9.03 -12.79
CA ARG A 278 4.04 7.75 -12.35
C ARG A 278 4.77 7.04 -13.48
N ILE A 279 5.82 6.32 -13.15
CA ILE A 279 6.47 5.40 -14.07
C ILE A 279 5.72 4.06 -14.04
N TYR A 280 5.40 3.54 -15.21
CA TYR A 280 4.83 2.22 -15.43
C TYR A 280 5.83 1.37 -16.19
N ILE A 281 6.09 0.17 -15.68
CA ILE A 281 7.03 -0.79 -16.24
C ILE A 281 6.21 -2.03 -16.60
N VAL A 282 6.29 -2.45 -17.87
CA VAL A 282 5.62 -3.64 -18.39
C VAL A 282 6.68 -4.54 -18.98
N CYS A 283 6.81 -5.74 -18.43
CA CYS A 283 7.76 -6.72 -18.90
C CYS A 283 7.00 -7.90 -19.50
N PHE A 284 7.35 -8.29 -20.71
CA PHE A 284 6.85 -9.51 -21.34
C PHE A 284 7.96 -10.54 -21.41
N ARG A 285 7.66 -11.79 -21.05
CA ARG A 285 8.61 -12.89 -21.20
C ARG A 285 9.00 -13.02 -22.68
N ASN A 286 10.27 -13.27 -22.97
CA ASN A 286 10.85 -13.16 -24.32
C ASN A 286 10.14 -14.02 -25.38
N ASP A 287 9.55 -15.16 -24.99
CA ASP A 287 8.82 -16.05 -25.92
C ASP A 287 7.48 -15.48 -26.43
N ILE A 288 6.93 -14.47 -25.74
CA ILE A 288 5.67 -13.80 -26.12
C ILE A 288 5.83 -12.28 -26.31
N ALA A 289 7.03 -11.77 -26.09
CA ALA A 289 7.29 -10.33 -26.11
C ALA A 289 7.02 -9.74 -27.51
N PRO A 290 6.27 -8.61 -27.59
CA PRO A 290 6.12 -7.91 -28.85
C PRO A 290 7.42 -7.18 -29.22
N GLU A 291 7.62 -6.89 -30.51
CA GLU A 291 8.75 -6.04 -30.91
C GLU A 291 8.66 -4.65 -30.28
N THR A 292 7.46 -4.10 -30.24
CA THR A 292 7.16 -2.79 -29.65
C THR A 292 5.89 -2.87 -28.81
N PHE A 293 5.91 -2.24 -27.62
CA PHE A 293 4.72 -2.08 -26.80
C PHE A 293 4.31 -0.60 -26.79
N ARG A 294 3.08 -0.32 -27.22
CA ARG A 294 2.55 1.04 -27.28
C ARG A 294 1.69 1.32 -26.06
N PHE A 295 2.24 2.07 -25.12
CA PHE A 295 1.45 2.57 -23.98
C PHE A 295 0.25 3.39 -24.46
N PRO A 296 -0.86 3.40 -23.69
CA PRO A 296 -2.03 4.19 -24.04
C PRO A 296 -1.66 5.68 -24.14
N LYS A 297 -2.38 6.38 -25.02
CA LYS A 297 -2.34 7.83 -25.15
C LYS A 297 -3.52 8.43 -24.39
N ASN A 298 -3.52 9.75 -24.22
CA ASN A 298 -4.65 10.50 -23.68
C ASN A 298 -5.94 10.11 -24.43
N ALA A 299 -6.90 9.57 -23.70
CA ALA A 299 -8.15 9.03 -24.26
C ALA A 299 -9.40 9.73 -23.71
N TYR A 300 -9.23 10.66 -22.77
CA TYR A 300 -10.34 11.26 -22.03
C TYR A 300 -10.24 12.78 -22.04
N GLY A 301 -11.41 13.44 -22.09
CA GLY A 301 -11.52 14.89 -22.01
C GLY A 301 -10.94 15.47 -20.72
N LYS A 302 -10.96 16.79 -20.60
CA LYS A 302 -10.55 17.48 -19.38
C LYS A 302 -11.60 17.22 -18.30
N ASN A 303 -11.19 16.60 -17.19
CA ASN A 303 -11.99 16.48 -15.99
C ASN A 303 -11.60 17.56 -14.98
N SER A 304 -12.53 17.94 -14.13
CA SER A 304 -12.34 18.98 -13.13
C SER A 304 -12.56 18.45 -11.71
N ILE A 305 -11.99 19.14 -10.73
CA ILE A 305 -12.23 18.82 -9.31
C ILE A 305 -13.72 18.86 -8.98
N ARG A 306 -14.48 19.74 -9.63
CA ARG A 306 -15.94 19.87 -9.46
C ARG A 306 -16.67 18.54 -9.67
N GLU A 307 -16.22 17.75 -10.63
CA GLU A 307 -16.86 16.48 -11.00
C GLU A 307 -16.63 15.36 -9.95
N ILE A 308 -15.60 15.47 -9.14
CA ILE A 308 -15.30 14.47 -8.10
C ILE A 308 -15.84 14.87 -6.71
N MET A 309 -16.36 16.09 -6.55
CA MET A 309 -16.93 16.54 -5.29
C MET A 309 -18.12 15.68 -4.89
N GLU A 310 -18.33 15.54 -3.58
CA GLU A 310 -19.56 14.94 -3.08
C GLU A 310 -20.78 15.80 -3.45
N GLU A 311 -21.86 15.18 -3.87
CA GLU A 311 -23.08 15.88 -4.33
C GLU A 311 -23.73 16.67 -3.20
N LYS A 312 -23.75 16.08 -2.00
CA LYS A 312 -24.34 16.68 -0.80
C LYS A 312 -23.33 17.49 0.00
N GLU A 313 -23.86 18.31 0.90
CA GLU A 313 -23.07 18.96 1.93
C GLU A 313 -22.27 17.94 2.71
N VAL A 314 -20.98 18.22 2.90
CA VAL A 314 -20.08 17.34 3.66
C VAL A 314 -19.97 17.80 5.12
N SER A 315 -19.64 16.87 6.00
CA SER A 315 -19.51 17.15 7.43
C SER A 315 -18.54 18.32 7.70
N VAL A 316 -18.90 19.17 8.64
CA VAL A 316 -18.08 20.30 9.15
C VAL A 316 -16.67 19.89 9.57
N LYS A 317 -16.43 18.60 9.90
CA LYS A 317 -15.09 18.08 10.24
C LYS A 317 -14.03 18.26 9.14
N TYR A 318 -14.44 18.45 7.90
CA TYR A 318 -13.53 18.68 6.77
C TYR A 318 -13.15 20.14 6.59
N TYR A 319 -13.93 21.06 7.14
CA TYR A 319 -13.65 22.49 7.06
C TYR A 319 -12.56 22.91 8.05
N LEU A 320 -11.76 23.86 7.65
CA LEU A 320 -10.68 24.37 8.49
C LEU A 320 -11.20 25.43 9.45
N SER A 321 -10.63 25.51 10.66
CA SER A 321 -10.86 26.66 11.52
C SER A 321 -10.12 27.89 11.01
N THR A 322 -10.64 29.08 11.30
CA THR A 322 -9.99 30.36 11.00
C THR A 322 -8.58 30.43 11.59
N GLN A 323 -8.39 29.90 12.81
CA GLN A 323 -7.09 29.82 13.47
C GLN A 323 -6.10 28.93 12.69
N TYR A 324 -6.57 27.75 12.21
CA TYR A 324 -5.71 26.85 11.45
C TYR A 324 -5.33 27.44 10.10
N LEU A 325 -6.27 28.10 9.40
CA LEU A 325 -5.97 28.83 8.16
C LEU A 325 -4.91 29.90 8.38
N SER A 326 -5.01 30.72 9.44
CA SER A 326 -3.99 31.70 9.79
C SER A 326 -2.61 31.05 10.00
N THR A 327 -2.57 29.87 10.61
CA THR A 327 -1.32 29.10 10.78
C THR A 327 -0.76 28.65 9.45
N LEU A 328 -1.59 28.17 8.54
CA LEU A 328 -1.18 27.74 7.20
C LEU A 328 -0.64 28.91 6.37
N VAL A 329 -1.27 30.09 6.46
CA VAL A 329 -0.79 31.34 5.80
C VAL A 329 0.60 31.69 6.30
N LYS A 330 0.80 31.76 7.63
CA LYS A 330 2.10 32.05 8.24
C LYS A 330 3.16 31.01 7.85
N HIS A 331 2.77 29.74 7.77
CA HIS A 331 3.66 28.67 7.34
C HIS A 331 4.10 28.85 5.88
N LYS A 332 3.16 29.11 4.96
CA LYS A 332 3.44 29.33 3.53
C LYS A 332 4.36 30.54 3.34
N GLU A 333 4.09 31.65 4.03
CA GLU A 333 4.91 32.85 3.95
C GLU A 333 6.34 32.62 4.43
N ARG A 334 6.53 31.93 5.55
CA ARG A 334 7.86 31.55 6.06
C ARG A 334 8.65 30.71 5.05
N HIS A 335 7.99 29.78 4.33
CA HIS A 335 8.63 28.97 3.30
C HIS A 335 8.92 29.78 2.03
N ARG A 336 8.04 30.72 1.66
CA ARG A 336 8.27 31.66 0.56
C ARG A 336 9.53 32.50 0.79
N LEU A 337 9.69 33.03 2.01
CA LEU A 337 10.88 33.81 2.41
C LEU A 337 12.18 32.98 2.38
N LYS A 338 12.08 31.64 2.56
CA LYS A 338 13.22 30.72 2.44
C LYS A 338 13.51 30.27 1.01
N GLY A 339 12.79 30.80 0.02
CA GLY A 339 12.95 30.41 -1.39
C GLY A 339 12.45 29.01 -1.75
N ASN A 340 11.71 28.34 -0.85
CA ASN A 340 11.09 27.05 -1.16
C ASN A 340 9.55 27.19 -1.25
N GLY A 341 8.94 26.46 -2.19
CA GLY A 341 7.52 26.53 -2.52
C GLY A 341 6.61 25.68 -1.62
N PHE A 342 6.98 25.44 -0.37
CA PHE A 342 6.15 24.63 0.53
C PHE A 342 5.01 25.44 1.14
N GLY A 343 3.82 24.84 1.18
CA GLY A 343 2.66 25.45 1.82
C GLY A 343 1.33 24.81 1.35
N TYR A 344 0.25 25.33 1.92
CA TYR A 344 -1.09 24.98 1.50
C TYR A 344 -1.43 25.54 0.12
N GLU A 345 -2.35 24.89 -0.58
CA GLU A 345 -2.88 25.36 -1.85
C GLU A 345 -4.39 25.16 -1.91
N ILE A 346 -5.10 26.21 -2.31
CA ILE A 346 -6.53 26.13 -2.62
C ILE A 346 -6.62 25.92 -4.13
N ARG A 347 -7.27 24.85 -4.54
CA ARG A 347 -7.42 24.46 -5.93
C ARG A 347 -8.65 25.11 -6.54
N ASP A 348 -8.53 25.48 -7.80
CA ASP A 348 -9.67 25.86 -8.61
C ASP A 348 -10.52 24.60 -8.88
N LEU A 349 -11.85 24.72 -8.67
CA LEU A 349 -12.78 23.62 -8.87
C LEU A 349 -12.88 23.19 -10.35
N ASP A 350 -12.65 24.10 -11.28
CA ASP A 350 -12.65 23.83 -12.72
C ASP A 350 -11.28 23.38 -13.24
N GLY A 351 -10.30 23.27 -12.33
CA GLY A 351 -8.94 22.81 -12.58
C GLY A 351 -8.68 21.39 -12.10
N VAL A 352 -7.40 21.08 -11.94
CA VAL A 352 -6.90 19.76 -11.47
C VAL A 352 -6.20 19.89 -10.12
N SER A 353 -6.28 18.82 -9.33
CA SER A 353 -5.55 18.72 -8.07
C SER A 353 -4.05 18.46 -8.30
N GLY A 354 -3.22 18.75 -7.31
CA GLY A 354 -1.90 18.17 -7.20
C GLY A 354 -1.99 16.68 -6.82
N ALA A 355 -0.88 15.96 -6.95
CA ALA A 355 -0.82 14.56 -6.50
C ALA A 355 -1.17 14.46 -5.01
N ILE A 356 -2.13 13.62 -4.68
CA ILE A 356 -2.43 13.29 -3.29
C ILE A 356 -1.34 12.38 -2.73
N VAL A 357 -0.95 12.64 -1.47
CA VAL A 357 0.13 11.92 -0.79
C VAL A 357 -0.26 11.61 0.66
N CYS A 358 0.24 10.50 1.18
CA CYS A 358 -0.15 9.99 2.50
C CYS A 358 0.44 10.75 3.70
N GLY A 359 1.42 11.59 3.51
CA GLY A 359 2.16 12.26 4.58
C GLY A 359 2.30 13.76 4.43
N GLY A 360 2.88 14.39 5.46
CA GLY A 360 3.12 15.83 5.49
C GLY A 360 1.85 16.66 5.35
N MET A 361 1.89 17.70 4.55
CA MET A 361 0.76 18.56 4.23
C MET A 361 -0.05 18.09 3.00
N GLY A 362 -0.14 16.77 2.77
CA GLY A 362 -0.79 16.24 1.58
C GLY A 362 -2.24 16.67 1.40
N ARG A 363 -2.98 16.79 2.50
CA ARG A 363 -4.37 17.25 2.51
C ARG A 363 -4.50 18.77 2.32
N GLU A 364 -3.59 19.54 2.90
CA GLU A 364 -3.57 20.98 2.86
C GLU A 364 -3.06 21.53 1.52
N ARG A 365 -2.40 20.72 0.69
CA ARG A 365 -1.98 21.08 -0.67
C ARG A 365 -3.08 20.92 -1.73
N ASN A 366 -4.23 20.39 -1.33
CA ASN A 366 -5.40 20.20 -2.19
C ASN A 366 -6.67 20.64 -1.47
N LEU A 367 -6.65 21.83 -0.88
CA LEU A 367 -7.85 22.46 -0.32
C LEU A 367 -8.77 22.94 -1.45
N ILE A 368 -10.06 22.97 -1.17
CA ILE A 368 -11.08 23.50 -2.07
C ILE A 368 -11.99 24.48 -1.34
N VAL A 369 -12.71 25.29 -2.10
CA VAL A 369 -13.76 26.17 -1.58
C VAL A 369 -15.10 25.51 -1.82
N ASP A 370 -15.82 25.26 -0.72
CA ASP A 370 -17.19 24.71 -0.76
C ASP A 370 -18.07 25.50 0.20
N LYS A 371 -18.98 26.29 -0.37
CA LYS A 371 -19.86 27.20 0.38
C LYS A 371 -21.21 26.58 0.74
N ARG A 372 -21.38 25.27 0.56
CA ARG A 372 -22.64 24.58 0.85
C ARG A 372 -22.86 24.30 2.32
N LEU A 373 -21.84 24.47 3.18
CA LEU A 373 -21.97 24.23 4.62
C LEU A 373 -23.03 25.15 5.23
N SER A 374 -24.02 24.54 5.87
CA SER A 374 -25.13 25.22 6.54
C SER A 374 -24.93 25.34 8.06
N ASP A 375 -24.42 24.26 8.68
CA ASP A 375 -24.13 24.21 10.11
C ASP A 375 -22.62 24.35 10.39
N PHE A 376 -22.25 25.48 10.97
CA PHE A 376 -20.86 25.79 11.32
C PHE A 376 -20.50 25.41 12.76
N THR A 377 -21.32 24.62 13.45
CA THR A 377 -21.01 24.16 14.80
C THR A 377 -19.74 23.30 14.80
N PRO A 378 -18.66 23.70 15.52
CA PRO A 378 -17.42 22.98 15.50
C PRO A 378 -17.57 21.58 16.14
N VAL A 379 -16.98 20.58 15.51
CA VAL A 379 -16.80 19.25 16.13
C VAL A 379 -15.49 19.20 16.93
N THR A 380 -15.33 18.22 17.80
CA THR A 380 -14.22 18.08 18.76
C THR A 380 -12.80 18.23 18.19
N HIS A 381 -12.61 18.01 16.90
CA HIS A 381 -11.31 18.14 16.24
C HIS A 381 -11.02 19.54 15.69
N ILE A 382 -12.00 20.45 15.69
CA ILE A 382 -11.85 21.82 15.19
C ILE A 382 -11.66 22.73 16.40
N ARG A 383 -10.45 23.28 16.55
CA ARG A 383 -10.17 24.28 17.57
C ARG A 383 -10.49 25.66 17.02
N GLY A 384 -11.42 26.37 17.65
CA GLY A 384 -11.88 27.68 17.26
C GLY A 384 -13.01 27.66 16.24
N GLU A 385 -13.37 28.83 15.71
CA GLU A 385 -14.45 28.99 14.75
C GLU A 385 -14.13 28.38 13.38
N VAL A 386 -15.11 27.77 12.75
CA VAL A 386 -15.03 27.29 11.37
C VAL A 386 -14.99 28.48 10.43
N ASN A 387 -14.07 28.44 9.45
CA ASN A 387 -13.94 29.55 8.49
C ASN A 387 -15.23 29.73 7.68
N ARG A 388 -15.55 31.00 7.39
CA ARG A 388 -16.73 31.39 6.58
C ARG A 388 -16.45 31.47 5.09
N ASP A 389 -15.18 31.29 4.69
CA ASP A 389 -14.78 31.26 3.27
C ASP A 389 -15.11 29.94 2.58
N GLY A 390 -15.53 28.93 3.35
CA GLY A 390 -15.85 27.58 2.86
C GLY A 390 -14.62 26.76 2.52
N ILE A 391 -13.44 27.13 3.06
CA ILE A 391 -12.19 26.40 2.77
C ILE A 391 -12.18 25.09 3.54
N ARG A 392 -12.07 23.98 2.81
CA ARG A 392 -12.06 22.64 3.36
C ARG A 392 -11.05 21.70 2.71
N LYS A 393 -10.74 20.61 3.41
CA LYS A 393 -10.07 19.46 2.85
C LYS A 393 -11.05 18.67 1.98
N MET A 394 -10.57 18.01 0.97
CA MET A 394 -11.34 16.99 0.26
C MET A 394 -11.60 15.82 1.20
N THR A 395 -12.77 15.17 1.07
CA THR A 395 -13.13 13.98 1.82
C THR A 395 -12.33 12.74 1.36
N PRO A 396 -12.29 11.64 2.12
CA PRO A 396 -11.73 10.40 1.65
C PRO A 396 -12.42 9.86 0.37
N ARG A 397 -13.74 10.08 0.21
CA ARG A 397 -14.46 9.71 -1.02
C ARG A 397 -14.00 10.53 -2.22
N GLU A 398 -13.81 11.82 -2.06
CA GLU A 398 -13.25 12.67 -3.11
C GLU A 398 -11.82 12.27 -3.47
N TRP A 399 -11.01 11.81 -2.50
CA TRP A 399 -9.69 11.24 -2.75
C TRP A 399 -9.76 9.91 -3.51
N ALA A 400 -10.75 9.05 -3.19
CA ALA A 400 -11.01 7.84 -3.95
C ALA A 400 -11.31 8.15 -5.42
N ARG A 401 -12.21 9.11 -5.66
CA ARG A 401 -12.57 9.57 -7.02
C ARG A 401 -11.39 10.19 -7.76
N LEU A 402 -10.48 10.93 -7.07
CA LEU A 402 -9.24 11.44 -7.66
C LEU A 402 -8.30 10.33 -8.14
N GLN A 403 -8.36 9.15 -7.53
CA GLN A 403 -7.61 7.96 -7.98
C GLN A 403 -8.43 7.10 -8.95
N GLY A 404 -9.67 7.48 -9.24
CA GLY A 404 -10.55 6.76 -10.16
C GLY A 404 -11.17 5.49 -9.58
N PHE A 405 -11.23 5.36 -8.26
CA PHE A 405 -12.02 4.30 -7.63
C PHE A 405 -13.51 4.60 -7.79
N PRO A 406 -14.34 3.62 -8.15
CA PRO A 406 -15.78 3.81 -8.30
C PRO A 406 -16.44 4.05 -6.94
N ASP A 407 -17.64 4.68 -6.95
CA ASP A 407 -18.37 4.93 -5.70
C ASP A 407 -18.85 3.66 -5.00
N THR A 408 -18.94 2.55 -5.73
CA THR A 408 -19.20 1.21 -5.20
C THR A 408 -18.02 0.65 -4.37
N PHE A 409 -16.82 1.22 -4.52
CA PHE A 409 -15.66 0.82 -3.71
C PHE A 409 -15.89 1.25 -2.26
N ARG A 410 -16.00 0.27 -1.37
CA ARG A 410 -16.38 0.46 0.04
C ARG A 410 -15.21 1.01 0.85
N ILE A 411 -15.48 2.09 1.61
CA ILE A 411 -14.50 2.80 2.45
C ILE A 411 -15.04 3.10 3.86
N ASP A 412 -16.23 2.66 4.17
CA ASP A 412 -17.01 3.00 5.37
C ASP A 412 -16.52 2.31 6.66
N GLN A 413 -15.51 1.45 6.57
CA GLN A 413 -15.08 0.59 7.67
C GLN A 413 -13.91 1.13 8.48
N LEU A 414 -13.32 2.25 8.06
CA LEU A 414 -12.12 2.80 8.67
C LEU A 414 -12.25 4.30 8.95
N ALA A 415 -11.50 4.77 9.94
CA ALA A 415 -11.38 6.21 10.20
C ALA A 415 -10.65 6.93 9.04
N ASP A 416 -11.02 8.19 8.80
CA ASP A 416 -10.50 9.03 7.72
C ASP A 416 -8.96 9.04 7.61
N VAL A 417 -8.25 8.98 8.75
CA VAL A 417 -6.78 8.99 8.78
C VAL A 417 -6.18 7.80 8.03
N HIS A 418 -6.78 6.62 8.16
CA HIS A 418 -6.35 5.43 7.43
C HIS A 418 -6.71 5.53 5.95
N LEU A 419 -7.89 6.03 5.63
CA LEU A 419 -8.36 6.21 4.26
C LEU A 419 -7.46 7.19 3.48
N TYR A 420 -7.13 8.34 4.07
CA TYR A 420 -6.18 9.29 3.46
C TYR A 420 -4.79 8.66 3.21
N LYS A 421 -4.30 7.86 4.17
CA LYS A 421 -3.04 7.12 3.99
C LYS A 421 -3.14 6.14 2.82
N GLN A 422 -4.23 5.38 2.75
CA GLN A 422 -4.46 4.37 1.72
C GLN A 422 -4.57 4.99 0.32
N PHE A 423 -5.43 6.00 0.13
CA PHE A 423 -5.57 6.65 -1.18
C PHE A 423 -4.32 7.43 -1.59
N GLY A 424 -3.59 8.03 -0.63
CA GLY A 424 -2.31 8.69 -0.91
C GLY A 424 -1.23 7.74 -1.43
N ASN A 425 -1.21 6.51 -0.91
CA ASN A 425 -0.29 5.44 -1.33
C ASN A 425 -0.80 4.67 -2.55
N SER A 426 -2.08 4.80 -2.90
CA SER A 426 -2.68 4.04 -3.99
C SER A 426 -2.30 4.60 -5.37
N VAL A 427 -2.81 3.96 -6.41
CA VAL A 427 -2.54 4.22 -7.80
C VAL A 427 -3.75 4.83 -8.51
N SER A 428 -3.56 5.38 -9.70
CA SER A 428 -4.65 5.84 -10.55
C SER A 428 -5.23 4.67 -11.35
N VAL A 429 -6.40 4.18 -10.93
CA VAL A 429 -7.08 3.02 -11.53
C VAL A 429 -7.29 3.17 -13.06
N PRO A 430 -7.75 4.32 -13.60
CA PRO A 430 -7.96 4.47 -15.03
C PRO A 430 -6.67 4.30 -15.86
N VAL A 431 -5.53 4.77 -15.36
CA VAL A 431 -4.23 4.57 -16.05
C VAL A 431 -3.89 3.09 -16.11
N ILE A 432 -4.05 2.39 -14.97
CA ILE A 432 -3.80 0.94 -14.87
C ILE A 432 -4.69 0.20 -15.86
N ARG A 433 -6.00 0.50 -15.88
CA ARG A 433 -6.96 -0.13 -16.78
C ARG A 433 -6.56 0.01 -18.25
N GLU A 434 -6.18 1.21 -18.68
CA GLU A 434 -5.82 1.44 -20.08
C GLU A 434 -4.51 0.74 -20.47
N ILE A 435 -3.54 0.63 -19.54
CA ILE A 435 -2.31 -0.17 -19.76
C ILE A 435 -2.68 -1.67 -19.80
N ALA A 436 -3.52 -2.13 -18.89
CA ALA A 436 -3.95 -3.53 -18.82
C ALA A 436 -4.68 -3.97 -20.10
N LYS A 437 -5.51 -3.10 -20.72
CA LYS A 437 -6.10 -3.36 -22.05
C LYS A 437 -5.02 -3.61 -23.10
N LYS A 438 -3.95 -2.81 -23.12
CA LYS A 438 -2.83 -3.00 -24.06
C LYS A 438 -2.04 -4.27 -23.78
N ILE A 439 -1.89 -4.66 -22.53
CA ILE A 439 -1.30 -5.95 -22.16
C ILE A 439 -2.16 -7.10 -22.65
N ARG A 440 -3.48 -7.01 -22.44
CA ARG A 440 -4.46 -8.00 -22.93
C ARG A 440 -4.37 -8.19 -24.45
N GLU A 441 -4.33 -7.09 -25.23
CA GLU A 441 -4.16 -7.14 -26.67
C GLU A 441 -2.92 -7.96 -27.09
N VAL A 442 -1.79 -7.77 -26.40
CA VAL A 442 -0.56 -8.54 -26.68
C VAL A 442 -0.74 -10.02 -26.35
N LEU A 443 -1.34 -10.33 -25.20
CA LEU A 443 -1.55 -11.71 -24.76
C LEU A 443 -2.52 -12.47 -25.67
N GLU A 444 -3.50 -11.80 -26.24
CA GLU A 444 -4.50 -12.38 -27.15
C GLU A 444 -3.91 -12.59 -28.57
N HIS A 445 -3.18 -11.61 -29.10
CA HIS A 445 -2.56 -11.72 -30.42
C HIS A 445 -1.30 -12.60 -30.45
N GLY A 446 -0.64 -12.79 -29.31
CA GLY A 446 0.48 -13.73 -29.19
C GLY A 446 0.03 -15.20 -29.26
N ALA A 447 -1.23 -15.47 -28.91
CA ALA A 447 -1.81 -16.82 -29.04
C ALA A 447 -2.10 -17.21 -30.50
N ASP A 448 -2.34 -16.22 -31.37
CA ASP A 448 -2.64 -16.44 -32.80
C ASP A 448 -1.37 -16.65 -33.66
N ARG A 449 -0.16 -16.51 -33.08
CA ARG A 449 1.14 -16.69 -33.77
C ARG A 449 1.75 -18.08 -33.59
N LYS A 450 1.06 -18.99 -32.91
CA LYS A 450 1.41 -20.42 -32.79
C LYS A 450 0.39 -21.28 -33.53
#